data_7a059b7a1a7f6e960a00c9f9ef0e1917
#
_entry.id   7a059b7a1a7f6e960a00c9f9ef0e1917
#
_cell.length_a   1.000
_cell.length_b   1.000
_cell.length_c   1.000
_cell.angle_alpha   90.00
_cell.angle_beta   90.00
_cell.angle_gamma   90.00
#
_symmetry.space_group_name_H-M   'P 1'
#
loop_
_entity.id
_entity.type
_entity.pdbx_description
1 polymer ?
#
loop_
_entity_poly.entity_id
_entity_poly.type
_entity_poly.pdbx_seq_one_letter_code
_entity_poly.pdbx_strand_id
1 'polypeptide(L)'
;MIASAYEDQKVDVIMTVATKGVPIAQTVANYLNVPFVIVRRDSKITEGATVSINYVSGSSSRVEKMELSKRTLPSGSNVLIVDDFLKAGGTINGMRSLIKEFDSHAVGAVVFCESGISGHQLQDYSSIIRITEINTENHHIKAELGNFFDTHTFLEETH
;
A
#
# COMPACT_ATOMS: atom_id res chain seq x y z
N MET A 1 -8.18 1.32 13.20
CA MET A 1 -6.84 0.74 13.36
C MET A 1 -5.81 1.38 12.43
N ILE A 2 -5.73 1.07 11.10
CA ILE A 2 -4.73 1.74 10.23
C ILE A 2 -4.85 3.26 10.34
N ALA A 3 -6.03 3.81 10.15
CA ALA A 3 -6.24 5.26 10.20
C ALA A 3 -5.89 5.86 11.56
N SER A 4 -6.28 5.23 12.67
CA SER A 4 -5.94 5.72 14.02
C SER A 4 -4.43 5.78 14.27
N ALA A 5 -3.64 4.87 13.68
CA ALA A 5 -2.19 4.88 13.80
C ALA A 5 -1.53 6.08 13.09
N TYR A 6 -2.26 6.73 12.19
CA TYR A 6 -1.77 7.87 11.40
C TYR A 6 -2.52 9.19 11.68
N GLU A 7 -3.43 9.23 12.68
CA GLU A 7 -4.18 10.44 13.03
C GLU A 7 -3.29 11.64 13.39
N ASP A 8 -2.20 11.37 14.11
CA ASP A 8 -1.25 12.41 14.55
C ASP A 8 -0.18 12.71 13.50
N GLN A 9 -0.20 12.02 12.37
CA GLN A 9 0.74 12.25 11.28
C GLN A 9 0.09 13.10 10.20
N LYS A 10 0.88 13.96 9.59
CA LYS A 10 0.41 14.74 8.45
C LYS A 10 0.28 13.84 7.22
N VAL A 11 -0.92 13.32 6.98
CA VAL A 11 -1.28 12.59 5.75
C VAL A 11 -2.18 13.49 4.91
N ASP A 12 -1.80 13.77 3.68
CA ASP A 12 -2.57 14.60 2.75
C ASP A 12 -3.37 13.75 1.75
N VAL A 13 -2.88 12.56 1.40
CA VAL A 13 -3.47 11.66 0.39
C VAL A 13 -3.20 10.20 0.74
N ILE A 14 -4.17 9.34 0.51
CA ILE A 14 -3.99 7.89 0.52
C ILE A 14 -3.72 7.42 -0.92
N MET A 15 -2.73 6.55 -1.13
CA MET A 15 -2.43 5.94 -2.42
C MET A 15 -2.56 4.42 -2.39
N THR A 16 -3.21 3.86 -3.38
CA THR A 16 -3.34 2.41 -3.56
C THR A 16 -3.23 2.02 -5.02
N VAL A 17 -3.03 0.74 -5.29
CA VAL A 17 -3.08 0.17 -6.65
C VAL A 17 -4.41 -0.52 -6.89
N ALA A 18 -4.99 -0.34 -8.07
CA ALA A 18 -6.16 -1.12 -8.49
C ALA A 18 -5.82 -2.62 -8.49
N THR A 19 -6.68 -3.47 -7.93
CA THR A 19 -8.10 -3.28 -7.62
C THR A 19 -8.42 -3.56 -6.15
N LYS A 20 -7.76 -4.52 -5.52
CA LYS A 20 -8.16 -5.10 -4.23
C LYS A 20 -7.84 -4.19 -3.04
N GLY A 21 -6.80 -3.37 -3.13
CA GLY A 21 -6.46 -2.37 -2.11
C GLY A 21 -7.47 -1.22 -2.00
N VAL A 22 -8.29 -1.00 -3.04
CA VAL A 22 -9.20 0.16 -3.12
C VAL A 22 -10.19 0.24 -1.95
N PRO A 23 -10.90 -0.82 -1.53
CA PRO A 23 -11.83 -0.74 -0.40
C PRO A 23 -11.14 -0.36 0.92
N ILE A 24 -9.92 -0.86 1.13
CA ILE A 24 -9.14 -0.55 2.34
C ILE A 24 -8.70 0.92 2.30
N ALA A 25 -8.13 1.35 1.19
CA ALA A 25 -7.68 2.72 0.98
C ALA A 25 -8.82 3.75 1.15
N GLN A 26 -10.00 3.46 0.58
CA GLN A 26 -11.19 4.29 0.72
C GLN A 26 -11.62 4.40 2.18
N THR A 27 -11.63 3.30 2.92
CA THR A 27 -12.02 3.30 4.34
C THR A 27 -11.05 4.14 5.18
N VAL A 28 -9.74 4.00 4.95
CA VAL A 28 -8.70 4.78 5.64
C VAL A 28 -8.82 6.27 5.29
N ALA A 29 -9.00 6.60 4.02
CA ALA A 29 -9.17 7.96 3.53
C ALA A 29 -10.40 8.65 4.12
N ASN A 30 -11.53 7.94 4.19
CA ASN A 30 -12.75 8.46 4.79
C ASN A 30 -12.56 8.75 6.29
N TYR A 31 -11.89 7.88 7.01
CA TYR A 31 -11.64 8.08 8.44
C TYR A 31 -10.71 9.28 8.69
N LEU A 32 -9.64 9.42 7.94
CA LEU A 32 -8.69 10.53 8.04
C LEU A 32 -9.22 11.83 7.39
N ASN A 33 -10.37 11.77 6.72
CA ASN A 33 -10.95 12.89 5.96
C ASN A 33 -9.99 13.48 4.91
N VAL A 34 -9.30 12.61 4.17
CA VAL A 34 -8.38 12.97 3.09
C VAL A 34 -8.79 12.29 1.79
N PRO A 35 -8.41 12.82 0.61
CA PRO A 35 -8.63 12.14 -0.65
C PRO A 35 -7.80 10.86 -0.78
N PHE A 36 -8.23 9.95 -1.66
CA PHE A 36 -7.40 8.84 -2.08
C PHE A 36 -7.23 8.80 -3.60
N VAL A 37 -6.11 8.28 -4.05
CA VAL A 37 -5.76 8.13 -5.46
C VAL A 37 -5.48 6.67 -5.79
N ILE A 38 -5.89 6.27 -6.99
CA ILE A 38 -5.75 4.90 -7.46
C ILE A 38 -4.73 4.87 -8.59
N VAL A 39 -3.61 4.23 -8.33
CA VAL A 39 -2.60 3.92 -9.35
C VAL A 39 -3.13 2.79 -10.23
N ARG A 40 -3.03 2.95 -11.53
CA ARG A 40 -3.47 1.95 -12.51
C ARG A 40 -2.30 1.18 -13.06
N ARG A 41 -2.52 -0.09 -13.34
CA ARG A 41 -1.63 -0.93 -14.14
C ARG A 41 -2.18 -0.98 -15.56
N ASP A 42 -1.30 -0.77 -16.56
CA ASP A 42 -1.64 -0.90 -17.98
C ASP A 42 -2.91 -0.14 -18.42
N SER A 43 -3.07 1.11 -18.01
CA SER A 43 -4.22 1.90 -18.43
C SER A 43 -4.13 2.27 -19.93
N LYS A 44 -5.19 2.00 -20.67
CA LYS A 44 -5.39 2.62 -21.98
C LYS A 44 -5.76 4.09 -21.74
N ILE A 45 -4.87 4.98 -22.16
CA ILE A 45 -4.90 6.41 -21.84
C ILE A 45 -6.18 7.05 -22.37
N THR A 46 -7.01 7.54 -21.46
CA THR A 46 -8.14 8.43 -21.78
C THR A 46 -8.16 9.71 -20.92
N GLU A 47 -7.20 9.89 -20.00
CA GLU A 47 -7.30 10.88 -18.91
C GLU A 47 -6.24 12.00 -18.99
N GLY A 48 -5.68 12.29 -20.17
CA GLY A 48 -4.71 13.38 -20.35
C GLY A 48 -3.27 12.97 -19.98
N ALA A 49 -2.44 13.93 -19.56
CA ALA A 49 -1.04 13.67 -19.25
C ALA A 49 -0.89 12.83 -17.99
N THR A 50 -0.16 11.71 -18.10
CA THR A 50 0.15 10.79 -17.01
C THR A 50 1.64 10.78 -16.69
N VAL A 51 1.98 10.44 -15.45
CA VAL A 51 3.30 9.99 -15.06
C VAL A 51 3.28 8.48 -14.96
N SER A 52 4.27 7.82 -15.51
CA SER A 52 4.37 6.38 -15.45
C SER A 52 5.77 5.93 -15.05
N ILE A 53 5.82 4.82 -14.32
CA ILE A 53 7.05 4.13 -13.96
C ILE A 53 6.95 2.65 -14.32
N ASN A 54 8.10 2.04 -14.60
CA ASN A 54 8.21 0.60 -14.70
C ASN A 54 8.69 0.03 -13.36
N TYR A 55 8.12 -1.08 -12.93
CA TYR A 55 8.52 -1.77 -11.70
C TYR A 55 8.47 -3.28 -11.90
N VAL A 56 9.17 -4.02 -11.04
CA VAL A 56 9.10 -5.49 -11.05
C VAL A 56 7.97 -5.94 -10.13
N SER A 57 6.95 -6.55 -10.71
CA SER A 57 5.82 -7.07 -9.96
C SER A 57 6.21 -8.29 -9.14
N GLY A 58 5.92 -8.27 -7.84
CA GLY A 58 6.18 -9.38 -6.93
C GLY A 58 5.31 -10.61 -7.19
N SER A 59 4.17 -10.46 -7.85
CA SER A 59 3.25 -11.55 -8.16
C SER A 59 3.59 -12.27 -9.44
N SER A 60 4.03 -11.55 -10.47
CA SER A 60 4.33 -12.09 -11.80
C SER A 60 5.81 -12.24 -12.09
N SER A 61 6.70 -11.62 -11.30
CA SER A 61 8.13 -11.47 -11.54
C SER A 61 8.45 -10.84 -12.91
N ARG A 62 7.51 -10.02 -13.42
CA ARG A 62 7.63 -9.32 -14.70
C ARG A 62 7.74 -7.82 -14.47
N VAL A 63 8.32 -7.14 -15.45
CA VAL A 63 8.27 -5.69 -15.51
C VAL A 63 6.85 -5.28 -15.90
N GLU A 64 6.21 -4.54 -15.02
CA GLU A 64 4.88 -3.96 -15.21
C GLU A 64 4.97 -2.45 -15.14
N LYS A 65 3.96 -1.77 -15.67
CA LYS A 65 3.85 -0.31 -15.71
C LYS A 65 2.81 0.15 -14.70
N MET A 66 3.14 1.20 -13.95
CA MET A 66 2.21 1.95 -13.12
C MET A 66 2.01 3.33 -13.67
N GLU A 67 0.79 3.82 -13.63
CA GLU A 67 0.42 5.15 -14.13
C GLU A 67 -0.48 5.91 -13.17
N LEU A 68 -0.26 7.22 -13.10
CA LEU A 68 -1.12 8.16 -12.38
C LEU A 68 -1.26 9.45 -13.20
N SER A 69 -2.47 10.01 -13.27
CA SER A 69 -2.68 11.30 -13.92
C SER A 69 -1.94 12.43 -13.20
N LYS A 70 -1.31 13.31 -13.95
CA LYS A 70 -0.58 14.49 -13.39
C LYS A 70 -1.45 15.40 -12.52
N ARG A 71 -2.77 15.35 -12.69
CA ARG A 71 -3.71 16.20 -11.96
C ARG A 71 -4.15 15.62 -10.63
N THR A 72 -3.80 14.35 -10.35
CA THR A 72 -4.39 13.59 -9.23
C THR A 72 -3.62 13.78 -7.93
N LEU A 73 -2.31 13.98 -8.00
CA LEU A 73 -1.46 14.14 -6.82
C LEU A 73 -0.74 15.50 -6.89
N PRO A 74 -1.11 16.46 -6.02
CA PRO A 74 -0.41 17.73 -5.89
C PRO A 74 1.04 17.52 -5.42
N SER A 75 1.96 18.33 -5.96
CA SER A 75 3.36 18.35 -5.50
C SER A 75 3.43 18.72 -4.01
N GLY A 76 4.38 18.12 -3.29
CA GLY A 76 4.59 18.36 -1.86
C GLY A 76 3.62 17.60 -0.94
N SER A 77 2.79 16.71 -1.48
CA SER A 77 1.85 15.91 -0.68
C SER A 77 2.55 14.88 0.17
N ASN A 78 2.05 14.67 1.40
CA ASN A 78 2.42 13.55 2.26
C ASN A 78 1.47 12.39 1.99
N VAL A 79 2.00 11.31 1.42
CA VAL A 79 1.22 10.20 0.90
C VAL A 79 1.39 8.96 1.77
N LEU A 80 0.28 8.43 2.28
CA LEU A 80 0.25 7.12 2.92
C LEU A 80 -0.14 6.06 1.87
N ILE A 81 0.73 5.08 1.67
CA ILE A 81 0.46 3.94 0.81
C ILE A 81 -0.35 2.91 1.58
N VAL A 82 -1.47 2.46 1.00
CA VAL A 82 -2.32 1.41 1.58
C VAL A 82 -2.62 0.38 0.50
N ASP A 83 -2.31 -0.89 0.78
CA ASP A 83 -2.54 -1.98 -0.18
C ASP A 83 -3.09 -3.23 0.53
N ASP A 84 -3.60 -4.20 -0.25
CA ASP A 84 -4.19 -5.43 0.30
C ASP A 84 -3.14 -6.49 0.61
N PHE A 85 -2.16 -6.70 -0.27
CA PHE A 85 -1.23 -7.82 -0.14
C PHE A 85 0.21 -7.49 -0.55
N LEU A 86 1.16 -7.82 0.32
CA LEU A 86 2.59 -7.73 0.06
C LEU A 86 3.19 -9.11 -0.19
N LYS A 87 3.72 -9.33 -1.40
CA LYS A 87 4.45 -10.56 -1.72
C LYS A 87 5.97 -10.35 -1.72
N ALA A 88 6.46 -9.46 -2.55
CA ALA A 88 7.89 -9.22 -2.74
C ALA A 88 8.29 -7.74 -2.67
N GLY A 89 7.35 -6.83 -2.41
CA GLY A 89 7.61 -5.40 -2.23
C GLY A 89 7.70 -4.56 -3.50
N GLY A 90 7.70 -5.18 -4.68
CA GLY A 90 7.83 -4.45 -5.95
C GLY A 90 6.75 -3.39 -6.16
N THR A 91 5.50 -3.70 -5.83
CA THR A 91 4.37 -2.76 -5.93
C THR A 91 4.55 -1.54 -5.03
N ILE A 92 4.93 -1.75 -3.77
CA ILE A 92 5.17 -0.65 -2.80
C ILE A 92 6.34 0.23 -3.27
N ASN A 93 7.44 -0.39 -3.69
CA ASN A 93 8.59 0.36 -4.22
C ASN A 93 8.24 1.12 -5.50
N GLY A 94 7.40 0.53 -6.36
CA GLY A 94 6.85 1.22 -7.52
C GLY A 94 6.03 2.45 -7.12
N MET A 95 5.11 2.33 -6.18
CA MET A 95 4.33 3.48 -5.69
C MET A 95 5.23 4.56 -5.06
N ARG A 96 6.25 4.18 -4.29
CA ARG A 96 7.25 5.13 -3.74
C ARG A 96 8.00 5.89 -4.83
N SER A 97 8.40 5.18 -5.89
CA SER A 97 9.05 5.82 -7.03
C SER A 97 8.11 6.77 -7.76
N LEU A 98 6.85 6.36 -7.95
CA LEU A 98 5.84 7.20 -8.57
C LEU A 98 5.57 8.48 -7.74
N ILE A 99 5.46 8.37 -6.41
CA ILE A 99 5.28 9.51 -5.50
C ILE A 99 6.42 10.52 -5.66
N LYS A 100 7.66 10.06 -5.82
CA LYS A 100 8.83 10.94 -6.04
C LYS A 100 8.73 11.71 -7.35
N GLU A 101 8.19 11.11 -8.42
CA GLU A 101 7.97 11.78 -9.71
C GLU A 101 6.94 12.93 -9.63
N PHE A 102 6.17 12.98 -8.55
CA PHE A 102 5.25 14.08 -8.23
C PHE A 102 5.83 15.08 -7.22
N ASP A 103 7.13 15.03 -6.94
CA ASP A 103 7.77 15.85 -5.89
C ASP A 103 7.05 15.72 -4.52
N SER A 104 6.55 14.54 -4.21
CA SER A 104 5.78 14.22 -3.01
C SER A 104 6.51 13.20 -2.13
N HIS A 105 6.04 12.98 -0.91
CA HIS A 105 6.71 12.16 0.10
C HIS A 105 5.83 10.99 0.54
N ALA A 106 6.37 9.77 0.51
CA ALA A 106 5.72 8.63 1.17
C ALA A 106 6.00 8.70 2.67
N VAL A 107 4.95 8.91 3.48
CA VAL A 107 5.06 8.99 4.95
C VAL A 107 4.94 7.62 5.61
N GLY A 108 4.47 6.62 4.88
CA GLY A 108 4.37 5.24 5.33
C GLY A 108 3.79 4.34 4.25
N ALA A 109 3.87 3.04 4.51
CA ALA A 109 3.20 2.02 3.71
C ALA A 109 2.58 0.98 4.63
N VAL A 110 1.30 0.71 4.49
CA VAL A 110 0.57 -0.28 5.26
C VAL A 110 -0.10 -1.26 4.32
N VAL A 111 0.08 -2.55 4.59
CA VAL A 111 -0.59 -3.62 3.86
C VAL A 111 -1.48 -4.41 4.81
N PHE A 112 -2.62 -4.88 4.31
CA PHE A 112 -3.49 -5.71 5.13
C PHE A 112 -2.84 -7.06 5.42
N CYS A 113 -2.24 -7.68 4.42
CA CYS A 113 -1.62 -8.98 4.56
C CYS A 113 -0.26 -9.05 3.86
N GLU A 114 0.70 -9.73 4.45
CA GLU A 114 1.98 -10.01 3.81
C GLU A 114 2.25 -11.51 3.71
N SER A 115 3.02 -11.92 2.71
CA SER A 115 3.57 -13.27 2.60
C SER A 115 4.90 -13.35 3.33
N GLY A 116 4.93 -14.00 4.49
CA GLY A 116 6.17 -14.35 5.18
C GLY A 116 6.97 -15.47 4.50
N ILE A 117 6.35 -16.16 3.53
CA ILE A 117 6.96 -17.30 2.81
C ILE A 117 7.89 -16.80 1.71
N SER A 118 7.53 -15.73 1.01
CA SER A 118 8.22 -15.29 -0.19
C SER A 118 9.55 -14.61 0.06
N GLY A 119 9.79 -14.14 1.29
CA GLY A 119 10.95 -13.31 1.64
C GLY A 119 11.01 -12.03 0.79
N HIS A 120 11.21 -10.89 1.40
CA HIS A 120 11.42 -9.62 0.70
C HIS A 120 12.35 -8.72 1.51
N GLN A 121 12.98 -7.76 0.82
CA GLN A 121 13.87 -6.78 1.44
C GLN A 121 13.23 -5.41 1.58
N LEU A 122 11.88 -5.34 1.54
CA LEU A 122 11.17 -4.09 1.73
C LEU A 122 11.37 -3.60 3.16
N GLN A 123 11.69 -2.32 3.30
CA GLN A 123 11.83 -1.61 4.57
C GLN A 123 10.74 -0.54 4.71
N ASP A 124 10.57 -0.03 5.92
CA ASP A 124 9.63 1.07 6.22
C ASP A 124 8.19 0.80 5.78
N TYR A 125 7.68 -0.39 6.12
CA TYR A 125 6.29 -0.77 5.92
C TYR A 125 5.73 -1.42 7.17
N SER A 126 4.40 -1.49 7.23
CA SER A 126 3.67 -2.24 8.26
C SER A 126 2.69 -3.20 7.62
N SER A 127 2.51 -4.38 8.22
CA SER A 127 1.51 -5.37 7.85
C SER A 127 0.62 -5.72 9.04
N ILE A 128 -0.67 -5.92 8.79
CA ILE A 128 -1.63 -6.32 9.83
C ILE A 128 -1.54 -7.83 10.09
N ILE A 129 -1.47 -8.62 9.03
CA ILE A 129 -1.42 -10.07 9.08
C ILE A 129 -0.19 -10.55 8.29
N ARG A 130 0.48 -11.57 8.80
CA ARG A 130 1.56 -12.26 8.13
C ARG A 130 1.23 -13.73 7.93
N ILE A 131 1.20 -14.18 6.68
CA ILE A 131 1.03 -15.59 6.32
C ILE A 131 2.37 -16.29 6.41
N THR A 132 2.48 -17.28 7.30
CA THR A 132 3.73 -18.01 7.55
C THR A 132 3.78 -19.37 6.86
N GLU A 133 2.62 -19.95 6.53
CA GLU A 133 2.55 -21.23 5.85
C GLU A 133 1.27 -21.31 4.99
N ILE A 134 1.41 -21.88 3.81
CA ILE A 134 0.29 -22.28 2.95
C ILE A 134 0.49 -23.73 2.54
N ASN A 135 -0.42 -24.58 2.98
CA ASN A 135 -0.47 -25.98 2.57
C ASN A 135 -1.67 -26.17 1.65
N THR A 136 -1.40 -26.37 0.36
CA THR A 136 -2.42 -26.51 -0.67
C THR A 136 -3.09 -27.88 -0.69
N GLU A 137 -2.45 -28.90 -0.14
CA GLU A 137 -3.00 -30.27 -0.14
C GLU A 137 -4.15 -30.42 0.87
N ASN A 138 -4.00 -29.83 2.05
CA ASN A 138 -5.02 -29.88 3.11
C ASN A 138 -5.78 -28.56 3.31
N HIS A 139 -5.58 -27.60 2.39
CA HIS A 139 -6.20 -26.25 2.45
C HIS A 139 -5.95 -25.50 3.76
N HIS A 140 -4.79 -25.71 4.37
CA HIS A 140 -4.41 -25.08 5.62
C HIS A 140 -3.52 -23.85 5.40
N ILE A 141 -3.86 -22.77 6.10
CA ILE A 141 -3.09 -21.51 6.12
C ILE A 141 -2.75 -21.19 7.56
N LYS A 142 -1.47 -20.94 7.86
CA LYS A 142 -1.05 -20.34 9.12
C LYS A 142 -0.79 -18.87 8.92
N ALA A 143 -1.30 -18.09 9.84
CA ALA A 143 -1.08 -16.65 9.89
C ALA A 143 -0.81 -16.19 11.32
N GLU A 144 -0.07 -15.12 11.45
CA GLU A 144 0.25 -14.46 12.71
C GLU A 144 0.00 -12.95 12.58
N LEU A 145 0.10 -12.22 13.68
CA LEU A 145 0.05 -10.75 13.63
C LEU A 145 1.26 -10.23 12.87
N GLY A 146 1.03 -9.22 12.04
CA GLY A 146 2.10 -8.53 11.33
C GLY A 146 2.80 -7.49 12.20
N ASN A 147 3.86 -6.90 11.67
CA ASN A 147 4.71 -5.92 12.37
C ASN A 147 4.01 -4.58 12.68
N PHE A 148 2.80 -4.36 12.20
CA PHE A 148 2.01 -3.17 12.52
C PHE A 148 1.82 -3.02 14.03
N PHE A 149 1.64 -4.12 14.74
CA PHE A 149 1.41 -4.13 16.19
C PHE A 149 2.70 -3.93 17.01
N ASP A 150 3.87 -4.11 16.40
CA ASP A 150 5.15 -3.84 17.06
C ASP A 150 5.41 -2.34 17.21
N THR A 151 4.86 -1.54 16.30
CA THR A 151 5.10 -0.09 16.20
C THR A 151 3.92 0.76 16.66
N HIS A 152 2.72 0.17 16.76
CA HIS A 152 1.49 0.86 17.11
C HIS A 152 0.82 0.16 18.29
N THR A 153 0.87 0.79 19.46
CA THR A 153 0.19 0.29 20.65
C THR A 153 -1.26 0.76 20.62
N PHE A 154 -2.19 -0.17 20.48
CA PHE A 154 -3.60 0.10 20.72
C PHE A 154 -3.86 -0.10 22.20
N LEU A 155 -4.30 0.94 22.89
CA LEU A 155 -4.81 0.79 24.25
C LEU A 155 -6.02 -0.14 24.19
N GLU A 156 -5.94 -1.29 24.89
CA GLU A 156 -7.13 -2.09 25.14
C GLU A 156 -8.10 -1.21 25.93
N GLU A 157 -9.17 -0.78 25.30
CA GLU A 157 -10.31 -0.23 26.02
C GLU A 157 -10.92 -1.40 26.81
N THR A 158 -10.47 -1.54 28.06
CA THR A 158 -11.14 -2.42 29.05
C THR A 158 -12.50 -1.83 29.33
N HIS A 159 -13.52 -2.45 28.77
CA HIS A 159 -14.92 -2.26 29.19
C HIS A 159 -15.22 -3.12 30.39
#